data_d47b33ccc61d1febfa3d58a4f068de7e
#
_entry.id   d47b33ccc61d1febfa3d58a4f068de7e
#
_cell.length_a   1.000
_cell.length_b   1.000
_cell.length_c   1.000
_cell.angle_alpha   90.00
_cell.angle_beta   90.00
_cell.angle_gamma   90.00
#
_symmetry.space_group_name_H-M   'P 1'
#
loop_
_entity.id
_entity.type
_entity.pdbx_description
1 polymer ?
#
loop_
_entity_poly.entity_id
_entity_poly.type
_entity_poly.pdbx_seq_one_letter_code
_entity_poly.pdbx_strand_id
1 'polypeptide(L)'
;MDTKNTEVVVAIHQHIINKHQGGDTRLFAEGWLNVELLIDDFAKCINEGWAYCAQMSGTRKTQNFLRCNISSVDIDSGMTMEEALSHPFCQSHLSLVYRTFSNILENPRFRLVFVLPRLIESAVEQVAVNNALNIKFHGDPSTRDAARIFFGNADSEPMVFPRMITEEVLDQLLEIGKPRIS
;
A
#
# COMPACT_ATOMS: atom_id res chain seq x y z
N MET A 1 12.30 12.73 12.42
CA MET A 1 11.95 13.02 11.02
C MET A 1 10.63 13.76 11.02
N ASP A 2 10.51 14.88 10.33
CA ASP A 2 9.25 15.61 10.27
C ASP A 2 8.37 14.95 9.17
N THR A 3 7.17 14.48 9.49
CA THR A 3 6.22 13.89 8.52
C THR A 3 5.93 14.82 7.36
N LYS A 4 6.09 16.12 7.56
CA LYS A 4 5.78 17.15 6.56
C LYS A 4 6.53 17.01 5.22
N ASN A 5 7.57 16.16 5.14
CA ASN A 5 8.41 16.02 3.97
C ASN A 5 8.49 14.59 3.40
N THR A 6 7.69 13.64 3.91
CA THR A 6 7.68 12.28 3.35
C THR A 6 6.83 12.25 2.08
N GLU A 7 7.49 12.00 0.95
CA GLU A 7 6.87 11.95 -0.36
C GLU A 7 6.42 10.52 -0.70
N VAL A 8 5.25 10.40 -1.30
CA VAL A 8 4.63 9.16 -1.79
C VAL A 8 4.47 9.24 -3.31
N VAL A 9 5.01 8.25 -4.01
CA VAL A 9 4.99 8.15 -5.49
C VAL A 9 4.08 7.00 -5.88
N VAL A 10 2.88 7.32 -6.38
CA VAL A 10 1.80 6.37 -6.69
C VAL A 10 0.97 6.86 -7.87
N ALA A 11 0.04 6.05 -8.32
CA ALA A 11 -1.09 6.49 -9.14
C ALA A 11 -2.36 6.48 -8.30
N ILE A 12 -3.22 7.48 -8.50
CA ILE A 12 -4.53 7.61 -7.85
C ILE A 12 -5.65 7.55 -8.87
N HIS A 13 -6.84 7.12 -8.44
CA HIS A 13 -8.04 7.10 -9.27
C HIS A 13 -9.22 7.73 -8.52
N GLN A 14 -9.61 8.94 -8.93
CA GLN A 14 -10.63 9.75 -8.25
C GLN A 14 -12.08 9.26 -8.46
N HIS A 15 -12.31 8.39 -9.44
CA HIS A 15 -13.64 7.85 -9.74
C HIS A 15 -13.85 6.40 -9.23
N ILE A 16 -12.81 5.76 -8.71
CA ILE A 16 -12.93 4.52 -7.94
C ILE A 16 -13.03 4.93 -6.48
N ILE A 17 -14.26 5.05 -5.99
CA ILE A 17 -14.57 5.50 -4.63
C ILE A 17 -14.94 4.32 -3.76
N ASN A 18 -14.28 4.20 -2.60
CA ASN A 18 -14.43 3.08 -1.68
C ASN A 18 -14.20 1.73 -2.40
N LYS A 19 -14.73 0.63 -1.87
CA LYS A 19 -14.67 -0.65 -2.57
C LYS A 19 -15.77 -0.72 -3.63
N HIS A 20 -15.41 -0.48 -4.89
CA HIS A 20 -16.34 -0.61 -6.00
C HIS A 20 -16.87 -2.05 -6.11
N GLN A 21 -18.18 -2.21 -5.98
CA GLN A 21 -18.85 -3.51 -6.08
C GLN A 21 -19.53 -3.65 -7.44
N GLY A 22 -18.84 -4.32 -8.36
CA GLY A 22 -19.36 -4.60 -9.69
C GLY A 22 -19.28 -3.40 -10.64
N GLY A 23 -19.49 -3.62 -11.93
CA GLY A 23 -19.49 -2.57 -12.94
C GLY A 23 -18.48 -2.81 -14.05
N ASP A 24 -18.21 -1.77 -14.82
CA ASP A 24 -17.31 -1.82 -15.98
C ASP A 24 -15.86 -2.01 -15.51
N THR A 25 -15.29 -3.18 -15.81
CA THR A 25 -13.90 -3.51 -15.47
C THR A 25 -12.87 -2.61 -16.18
N ARG A 26 -13.28 -1.88 -17.24
CA ARG A 26 -12.42 -0.89 -17.90
C ARG A 26 -12.03 0.25 -16.96
N LEU A 27 -12.89 0.58 -15.98
CA LEU A 27 -12.60 1.57 -14.95
C LEU A 27 -11.33 1.21 -14.16
N PHE A 28 -11.06 -0.09 -13.96
CA PHE A 28 -9.87 -0.52 -13.24
C PHE A 28 -8.58 -0.50 -14.09
N ALA A 29 -8.71 -0.42 -15.41
CA ALA A 29 -7.57 -0.40 -16.32
C ALA A 29 -7.11 1.03 -16.66
N GLU A 30 -8.02 2.00 -16.70
CA GLU A 30 -7.80 3.36 -17.22
C GLU A 30 -8.13 4.42 -16.16
N GLY A 31 -7.79 5.68 -16.44
CA GLY A 31 -8.12 6.81 -15.56
C GLY A 31 -7.17 7.01 -14.37
N TRP A 32 -6.07 6.30 -14.32
CA TRP A 32 -5.04 6.43 -13.29
C TRP A 32 -4.18 7.66 -13.53
N LEU A 33 -4.00 8.48 -12.49
CA LEU A 33 -3.14 9.67 -12.49
C LEU A 33 -1.86 9.36 -11.70
N ASN A 34 -0.72 9.36 -12.37
CA ASN A 34 0.58 9.28 -11.70
C ASN A 34 0.85 10.58 -10.95
N VAL A 35 1.11 10.49 -9.65
CA VAL A 35 1.29 11.63 -8.75
C VAL A 35 2.46 11.41 -7.80
N GLU A 36 3.00 12.51 -7.31
CA GLU A 36 3.95 12.59 -6.21
C GLU A 36 3.30 13.51 -5.16
N LEU A 37 3.02 12.98 -3.98
CA LEU A 37 2.26 13.64 -2.93
C LEU A 37 3.00 13.57 -1.60
N LEU A 38 2.84 14.58 -0.78
CA LEU A 38 3.18 14.43 0.64
C LEU A 38 2.27 13.37 1.28
N ILE A 39 2.79 12.62 2.24
CA ILE A 39 2.05 11.52 2.88
C ILE A 39 0.73 11.98 3.51
N ASP A 40 0.67 13.20 4.05
CA ASP A 40 -0.56 13.77 4.61
C ASP A 40 -1.62 14.02 3.52
N ASP A 41 -1.22 14.45 2.33
CA ASP A 41 -2.13 14.63 1.20
C ASP A 41 -2.55 13.30 0.60
N PHE A 42 -1.65 12.31 0.57
CA PHE A 42 -2.00 10.94 0.20
C PHE A 42 -3.04 10.33 1.19
N ALA A 43 -2.88 10.56 2.49
CA ALA A 43 -3.85 10.14 3.49
C ALA A 43 -5.23 10.80 3.28
N LYS A 44 -5.28 12.07 2.87
CA LYS A 44 -6.54 12.74 2.48
C LYS A 44 -7.18 12.08 1.26
N CYS A 45 -6.41 11.75 0.22
CA CYS A 45 -6.91 11.02 -0.95
C CYS A 45 -7.57 9.70 -0.55
N ILE A 46 -6.95 8.94 0.35
CA ILE A 46 -7.52 7.70 0.90
C ILE A 46 -8.84 7.98 1.63
N ASN A 47 -8.89 9.05 2.44
CA ASN A 47 -10.07 9.43 3.20
C ASN A 47 -11.19 10.05 2.33
N GLU A 48 -10.89 10.49 1.11
CA GLU A 48 -11.89 10.79 0.06
C GLU A 48 -12.45 9.50 -0.59
N GLY A 49 -11.93 8.35 -0.23
CA GLY A 49 -12.31 7.05 -0.79
C GLY A 49 -11.59 6.67 -2.06
N TRP A 50 -10.62 7.47 -2.54
CA TRP A 50 -9.93 7.24 -3.81
C TRP A 50 -9.03 6.02 -3.76
N ALA A 51 -9.03 5.25 -4.87
CA ALA A 51 -8.14 4.12 -5.01
C ALA A 51 -6.73 4.56 -5.43
N TYR A 52 -5.74 3.72 -5.11
CA TYR A 52 -4.36 3.91 -5.54
C TYR A 52 -3.70 2.60 -5.99
N CYS A 53 -2.66 2.72 -6.77
CA CYS A 53 -1.74 1.65 -7.15
C CYS A 53 -0.34 2.25 -7.42
N ALA A 54 0.62 1.43 -7.84
CA ALA A 54 1.89 1.93 -8.36
C ALA A 54 1.69 2.80 -9.60
N GLN A 55 2.63 3.69 -9.90
CA GLN A 55 2.60 4.44 -11.16
C GLN A 55 2.71 3.50 -12.37
N MET A 56 1.98 3.82 -13.42
CA MET A 56 1.86 3.02 -14.64
C MET A 56 2.24 3.86 -15.88
N SER A 57 2.86 3.19 -16.87
CA SER A 57 3.14 3.77 -18.19
C SER A 57 1.98 3.51 -19.16
N GLY A 58 0.75 3.85 -18.79
CA GLY A 58 -0.47 3.59 -19.58
C GLY A 58 -1.54 2.85 -18.76
N THR A 59 -2.24 1.89 -19.38
CA THR A 59 -3.27 1.10 -18.67
C THR A 59 -2.67 0.31 -17.51
N ARG A 60 -3.42 0.18 -16.42
CA ARG A 60 -2.99 -0.54 -15.23
C ARG A 60 -2.90 -2.05 -15.50
N LYS A 61 -1.70 -2.53 -15.61
CA LYS A 61 -1.32 -3.96 -15.68
C LYS A 61 0.15 -4.10 -15.29
N THR A 62 0.57 -5.27 -14.82
CA THR A 62 1.93 -5.51 -14.32
C THR A 62 3.01 -5.15 -15.34
N GLN A 63 2.77 -5.39 -16.63
CA GLN A 63 3.70 -5.07 -17.72
C GLN A 63 3.93 -3.55 -17.90
N ASN A 64 3.01 -2.73 -17.41
CA ASN A 64 3.07 -1.28 -17.47
C ASN A 64 3.52 -0.65 -16.14
N PHE A 65 3.93 -1.47 -15.17
CA PHE A 65 4.49 -0.97 -13.92
C PHE A 65 5.64 -0.01 -14.22
N LEU A 66 5.57 1.19 -13.66
CA LEU A 66 6.60 2.21 -13.84
C LEU A 66 7.47 2.31 -12.59
N ARG A 67 6.91 2.71 -11.48
CA ARG A 67 7.61 2.88 -10.22
C ARG A 67 6.66 3.06 -9.04
N CYS A 68 7.18 2.85 -7.84
CA CYS A 68 6.47 3.10 -6.58
C CYS A 68 7.48 3.21 -5.44
N ASN A 69 7.14 3.93 -4.37
CA ASN A 69 7.94 3.95 -3.15
C ASN A 69 7.14 3.58 -1.90
N ILE A 70 6.05 2.85 -2.07
CA ILE A 70 5.29 2.31 -0.93
C ILE A 70 5.03 0.81 -1.12
N SER A 71 4.79 0.13 0.00
CA SER A 71 4.22 -1.21 0.03
C SER A 71 3.07 -1.26 1.02
N SER A 72 1.98 -1.90 0.64
CA SER A 72 0.75 -1.97 1.42
C SER A 72 0.41 -3.41 1.78
N VAL A 73 -0.02 -3.64 3.02
CA VAL A 73 -0.41 -4.95 3.54
C VAL A 73 -1.85 -4.89 4.04
N ASP A 74 -2.71 -5.74 3.50
CA ASP A 74 -4.09 -5.91 3.97
C ASP A 74 -4.12 -6.88 5.15
N ILE A 75 -4.66 -6.42 6.28
CA ILE A 75 -4.92 -7.23 7.46
C ILE A 75 -6.43 -7.49 7.52
N ASP A 76 -6.82 -8.69 7.09
CA ASP A 76 -8.22 -9.11 7.03
C ASP A 76 -8.67 -9.91 8.26
N SER A 77 -7.72 -10.45 9.02
CA SER A 77 -7.95 -11.24 10.23
C SER A 77 -6.64 -11.53 10.98
N GLY A 78 -6.76 -12.07 12.19
CA GLY A 78 -5.63 -12.61 12.95
C GLY A 78 -4.79 -11.57 13.71
N MET A 79 -5.05 -10.28 13.52
CA MET A 79 -4.36 -9.19 14.23
C MET A 79 -5.30 -8.01 14.40
N THR A 80 -5.32 -7.44 15.59
CA THR A 80 -6.01 -6.17 15.85
C THR A 80 -5.14 -4.99 15.41
N MET A 81 -5.75 -3.82 15.25
CA MET A 81 -4.97 -2.59 14.96
C MET A 81 -4.04 -2.24 16.11
N GLU A 82 -4.46 -2.45 17.35
CA GLU A 82 -3.63 -2.21 18.54
C GLU A 82 -2.40 -3.12 18.56
N GLU A 83 -2.57 -4.41 18.26
CA GLU A 83 -1.46 -5.36 18.13
C GLU A 83 -0.50 -4.96 17.00
N ALA A 84 -1.03 -4.52 15.86
CA ALA A 84 -0.20 -4.05 14.75
C ALA A 84 0.60 -2.79 15.13
N LEU A 85 -0.03 -1.82 15.78
CA LEU A 85 0.64 -0.59 16.23
C LEU A 85 1.69 -0.85 17.31
N SER A 86 1.50 -1.90 18.12
CA SER A 86 2.46 -2.34 19.15
C SER A 86 3.57 -3.22 18.59
N HIS A 87 3.43 -3.70 17.35
CA HIS A 87 4.43 -4.57 16.73
C HIS A 87 5.76 -3.80 16.53
N PRO A 88 6.92 -4.33 16.95
CA PRO A 88 8.21 -3.61 16.89
C PRO A 88 8.57 -3.08 15.50
N PHE A 89 8.27 -3.85 14.45
CA PHE A 89 8.51 -3.42 13.08
C PHE A 89 7.62 -2.21 12.69
N CYS A 90 6.36 -2.20 13.10
CA CYS A 90 5.46 -1.06 12.88
C CYS A 90 5.91 0.16 13.67
N GLN A 91 6.34 0.00 14.91
CA GLN A 91 6.86 1.09 15.73
C GLN A 91 8.09 1.78 15.12
N SER A 92 8.88 1.03 14.34
CA SER A 92 10.08 1.55 13.67
C SER A 92 9.82 2.06 12.24
N HIS A 93 8.88 1.46 11.51
CA HIS A 93 8.82 1.61 10.05
C HIS A 93 7.44 1.94 9.46
N LEU A 94 6.34 1.79 10.22
CA LEU A 94 5.00 2.05 9.71
C LEU A 94 4.81 3.54 9.42
N SER A 95 4.42 3.87 8.19
CA SER A 95 4.25 5.26 7.75
C SER A 95 2.80 5.72 7.81
N LEU A 96 1.86 4.81 7.53
CA LEU A 96 0.43 5.10 7.51
C LEU A 96 -0.37 3.83 7.81
N VAL A 97 -1.45 3.96 8.56
CA VAL A 97 -2.46 2.90 8.73
C VAL A 97 -3.85 3.49 8.54
N TYR A 98 -4.75 2.72 7.96
CA TYR A 98 -6.14 3.14 7.81
C TYR A 98 -7.11 1.95 7.78
N ARG A 99 -8.36 2.18 8.19
CA ARG A 99 -9.45 1.19 8.12
C ARG A 99 -9.89 1.01 6.68
N THR A 100 -10.02 -0.24 6.23
CA THR A 100 -10.53 -0.55 4.89
C THR A 100 -12.06 -0.49 4.86
N PHE A 101 -12.64 -0.42 3.66
CA PHE A 101 -14.11 -0.35 3.48
C PHE A 101 -14.85 -1.56 4.10
N SER A 102 -14.21 -2.72 4.17
CA SER A 102 -14.79 -3.94 4.75
C SER A 102 -14.57 -4.06 6.26
N ASN A 103 -14.10 -3.00 6.92
CA ASN A 103 -13.92 -2.98 8.37
C ASN A 103 -15.27 -2.97 9.09
N ILE A 104 -15.48 -3.93 9.99
CA ILE A 104 -16.61 -4.00 10.91
C ILE A 104 -16.11 -4.31 12.33
N LEU A 105 -16.91 -3.99 13.35
CA LEU A 105 -16.52 -4.14 14.76
C LEU A 105 -16.12 -5.57 15.11
N GLU A 106 -16.85 -6.56 14.60
CA GLU A 106 -16.62 -7.99 14.84
C GLU A 106 -15.45 -8.55 14.05
N ASN A 107 -15.06 -7.88 12.96
CA ASN A 107 -13.94 -8.27 12.11
C ASN A 107 -13.20 -7.03 11.62
N PRO A 108 -12.30 -6.48 12.44
CA PRO A 108 -11.54 -5.29 12.08
C PRO A 108 -10.63 -5.59 10.90
N ARG A 109 -10.72 -4.75 9.87
CA ARG A 109 -9.90 -4.82 8.65
C ARG A 109 -9.24 -3.49 8.41
N PHE A 110 -7.94 -3.52 8.25
CA PHE A 110 -7.14 -2.32 8.08
C PHE A 110 -5.95 -2.59 7.14
N ARG A 111 -5.33 -1.53 6.70
CA ARG A 111 -4.16 -1.60 5.80
C ARG A 111 -2.99 -0.88 6.43
N LEU A 112 -1.85 -1.56 6.45
CA LEU A 112 -0.55 -1.03 6.82
C LEU A 112 0.15 -0.52 5.56
N VAL A 113 0.66 0.70 5.57
CA VAL A 113 1.40 1.29 4.44
C VAL A 113 2.79 1.69 4.92
N PHE A 114 3.80 1.19 4.24
CA PHE A 114 5.20 1.44 4.51
C PHE A 114 5.81 2.24 3.36
N VAL A 115 6.35 3.42 3.65
CA VAL A 115 7.14 4.18 2.68
C VAL A 115 8.53 3.58 2.61
N LEU A 116 9.01 3.37 1.40
CA LEU A 116 10.32 2.81 1.10
C LEU A 116 11.36 3.95 0.95
N PRO A 117 12.64 3.70 1.25
CA PRO A 117 13.67 4.73 1.24
C PRO A 117 14.05 5.20 -0.17
N ARG A 118 13.69 4.43 -1.19
CA ARG A 118 13.93 4.73 -2.61
C ARG A 118 12.79 4.27 -3.50
N LEU A 119 12.76 4.76 -4.72
CA LEU A 119 11.85 4.28 -5.75
C LEU A 119 12.19 2.84 -6.16
N ILE A 120 11.17 2.01 -6.24
CA ILE A 120 11.24 0.69 -6.86
C ILE A 120 10.77 0.87 -8.31
N GLU A 121 11.63 0.59 -9.27
CA GLU A 121 11.37 0.71 -10.72
C GLU A 121 11.21 -0.66 -11.41
N SER A 122 11.28 -1.73 -10.64
CA SER A 122 11.10 -3.11 -11.09
C SER A 122 9.85 -3.72 -10.47
N ALA A 123 8.93 -4.21 -11.32
CA ALA A 123 7.76 -4.95 -10.84
C ALA A 123 8.14 -6.20 -10.03
N VAL A 124 9.26 -6.85 -10.38
CA VAL A 124 9.77 -8.02 -9.66
C VAL A 124 10.23 -7.64 -8.25
N GLU A 125 10.95 -6.53 -8.10
CA GLU A 125 11.35 -6.02 -6.79
C GLU A 125 10.14 -5.59 -5.96
N GLN A 126 9.16 -4.92 -6.57
CA GLN A 126 7.91 -4.54 -5.88
C GLN A 126 7.16 -5.77 -5.36
N VAL A 127 7.04 -6.82 -6.17
CA VAL A 127 6.45 -8.10 -5.74
C VAL A 127 7.24 -8.71 -4.59
N ALA A 128 8.57 -8.66 -4.63
CA ALA A 128 9.41 -9.19 -3.55
C ALA A 128 9.17 -8.45 -2.23
N VAL A 129 9.16 -7.12 -2.24
CA VAL A 129 8.87 -6.31 -1.03
C VAL A 129 7.45 -6.60 -0.51
N ASN A 130 6.44 -6.59 -1.38
CA ASN A 130 5.07 -6.90 -1.02
C ASN A 130 4.95 -8.30 -0.41
N ASN A 131 5.61 -9.30 -0.99
CA ASN A 131 5.62 -10.67 -0.50
C ASN A 131 6.27 -10.78 0.89
N ALA A 132 7.42 -10.15 1.09
CA ALA A 132 8.12 -10.17 2.38
C ALA A 132 7.28 -9.58 3.51
N LEU A 133 6.62 -8.44 3.26
CA LEU A 133 5.74 -7.80 4.25
C LEU A 133 4.47 -8.63 4.50
N ASN A 134 3.87 -9.22 3.47
CA ASN A 134 2.73 -10.13 3.64
C ASN A 134 3.10 -11.37 4.48
N ILE A 135 4.29 -11.94 4.28
CA ILE A 135 4.80 -13.05 5.12
C ILE A 135 4.94 -12.58 6.56
N LYS A 136 5.52 -11.41 6.79
CA LYS A 136 5.77 -10.85 8.12
C LYS A 136 4.48 -10.62 8.92
N PHE A 137 3.42 -10.14 8.29
CA PHE A 137 2.17 -9.74 8.94
C PHE A 137 1.03 -10.72 8.69
N HIS A 138 1.26 -11.85 8.04
CA HIS A 138 0.21 -12.79 7.62
C HIS A 138 -0.92 -12.09 6.85
N GLY A 139 -0.54 -11.12 5.99
CA GLY A 139 -1.46 -10.36 5.18
C GLY A 139 -2.07 -11.15 4.03
N ASP A 140 -3.02 -10.54 3.32
CA ASP A 140 -3.66 -11.15 2.16
C ASP A 140 -2.66 -11.40 1.03
N PRO A 141 -2.37 -12.68 0.66
CA PRO A 141 -1.42 -12.99 -0.40
C PRO A 141 -1.80 -12.42 -1.77
N SER A 142 -3.07 -12.08 -2.00
CA SER A 142 -3.52 -11.50 -3.27
C SER A 142 -2.98 -10.09 -3.51
N THR A 143 -2.48 -9.42 -2.46
CA THR A 143 -1.92 -8.05 -2.55
C THR A 143 -0.46 -8.00 -3.01
N ARG A 144 0.15 -9.13 -3.36
CA ARG A 144 1.55 -9.19 -3.81
C ARG A 144 1.80 -8.62 -5.19
N ASP A 145 0.79 -8.59 -6.07
CA ASP A 145 0.92 -8.07 -7.44
C ASP A 145 1.39 -6.61 -7.43
N ALA A 146 2.38 -6.29 -8.26
CA ALA A 146 2.92 -4.94 -8.39
C ALA A 146 1.90 -3.92 -8.92
N ALA A 147 0.89 -4.36 -9.67
CA ALA A 147 -0.21 -3.54 -10.19
C ALA A 147 -1.50 -3.62 -9.34
N ARG A 148 -1.41 -4.11 -8.10
CA ARG A 148 -2.57 -4.25 -7.22
C ARG A 148 -3.26 -2.90 -6.99
N ILE A 149 -4.60 -2.90 -7.09
CA ILE A 149 -5.43 -1.78 -6.64
C ILE A 149 -5.67 -1.89 -5.13
N PHE A 150 -5.44 -0.80 -4.45
CA PHE A 150 -5.83 -0.61 -3.07
C PHE A 150 -6.94 0.43 -3.01
N PHE A 151 -8.08 0.06 -2.43
CA PHE A 151 -9.22 0.96 -2.33
C PHE A 151 -9.07 1.89 -1.12
N GLY A 152 -9.45 3.17 -1.31
CA GLY A 152 -9.65 4.09 -0.22
C GLY A 152 -10.96 3.81 0.53
N ASN A 153 -11.23 4.59 1.55
CA ASN A 153 -12.45 4.51 2.34
C ASN A 153 -12.73 5.87 2.98
N ALA A 154 -13.91 6.44 2.75
CA ALA A 154 -14.31 7.72 3.33
C ALA A 154 -14.35 7.70 4.87
N ASP A 155 -14.51 6.52 5.48
CA ASP A 155 -14.45 6.30 6.92
C ASP A 155 -13.13 5.65 7.36
N SER A 156 -12.04 5.91 6.64
CA SER A 156 -10.76 5.24 6.83
C SER A 156 -10.03 5.61 8.12
N GLU A 157 -10.28 6.81 8.68
CA GLU A 157 -9.58 7.34 9.85
C GLU A 157 -8.06 7.14 9.77
N PRO A 158 -7.38 7.71 8.76
CA PRO A 158 -5.97 7.44 8.53
C PRO A 158 -5.09 8.04 9.63
N MET A 159 -4.10 7.28 10.06
CA MET A 159 -3.07 7.73 10.99
C MET A 159 -1.70 7.71 10.31
N VAL A 160 -1.05 8.87 10.25
CA VAL A 160 0.28 9.06 9.65
C VAL A 160 1.34 9.11 10.75
N PHE A 161 2.47 8.45 10.49
CA PHE A 161 3.61 8.38 11.42
C PHE A 161 4.89 8.88 10.75
N PRO A 162 5.81 9.55 11.49
CA PRO A 162 7.08 10.05 10.98
C PRO A 162 8.13 8.94 10.86
N ARG A 163 7.82 7.88 10.13
CA ARG A 163 8.61 6.65 10.01
C ARG A 163 8.59 6.15 8.58
N MET A 164 9.65 5.44 8.21
CA MET A 164 9.75 4.76 6.92
C MET A 164 10.67 3.56 7.04
N ILE A 165 10.66 2.70 6.03
CA ILE A 165 11.64 1.63 5.86
C ILE A 165 13.03 2.25 5.66
N THR A 166 14.07 1.65 6.24
CA THR A 166 15.47 2.02 5.98
C THR A 166 16.02 1.24 4.80
N GLU A 167 17.13 1.69 4.20
CA GLU A 167 17.79 0.96 3.10
C GLU A 167 18.18 -0.47 3.51
N GLU A 168 18.74 -0.63 4.70
CA GLU A 168 19.12 -1.95 5.23
C GLU A 168 17.91 -2.89 5.34
N VAL A 169 16.78 -2.39 5.86
CA VAL A 169 15.54 -3.17 5.98
C VAL A 169 14.94 -3.48 4.61
N LEU A 170 15.01 -2.53 3.66
CA LEU A 170 14.56 -2.78 2.28
C LEU A 170 15.37 -3.91 1.63
N ASP A 171 16.69 -3.92 1.78
CA ASP A 171 17.54 -4.98 1.24
C ASP A 171 17.18 -6.35 1.84
N GLN A 172 16.91 -6.41 3.15
CA GLN A 172 16.45 -7.63 3.82
C GLN A 172 15.09 -8.09 3.28
N LEU A 173 14.14 -7.18 3.08
CA LEU A 173 12.82 -7.51 2.52
C LEU A 173 12.94 -8.04 1.09
N LEU A 174 13.79 -7.44 0.27
CA LEU A 174 14.06 -7.92 -1.09
C LEU A 174 14.59 -9.36 -1.09
N GLU A 175 15.52 -9.70 -0.19
CA GLU A 175 16.04 -11.07 -0.08
C GLU A 175 14.96 -12.07 0.38
N ILE A 176 14.16 -11.70 1.40
CA ILE A 176 13.11 -12.58 1.94
C ILE A 176 12.01 -12.85 0.91
N GLY A 177 11.63 -11.82 0.16
CA GLY A 177 10.50 -11.88 -0.76
C GLY A 177 10.81 -12.41 -2.16
N LYS A 178 12.08 -12.66 -2.48
CA LYS A 178 12.46 -13.27 -3.77
C LYS A 178 11.75 -14.60 -3.96
N PRO A 179 11.18 -14.87 -5.15
CA PRO A 179 10.67 -16.20 -5.45
C PRO A 179 11.81 -17.22 -5.30
N ARG A 180 11.59 -18.26 -4.50
CA ARG A 180 12.54 -19.36 -4.43
C ARG A 180 12.51 -20.06 -5.78
N ILE A 181 13.64 -20.04 -6.49
CA ILE A 181 13.84 -20.84 -7.69
C ILE A 181 13.83 -22.29 -7.22
N SER A 182 12.74 -23.01 -7.50
CA SER A 182 12.63 -24.46 -7.28
C SER A 182 13.32 -25.20 -8.40
#